data_414fbee253c418d6616b8335ea4f8e60
#
_entry.id   414fbee253c418d6616b8335ea4f8e60
#
_cell.length_a   1.000
_cell.length_b   1.000
_cell.length_c   1.000
_cell.angle_alpha   90.00
_cell.angle_beta   90.00
_cell.angle_gamma   90.00
#
_symmetry.space_group_name_H-M   'P 1'
#
loop_
_entity.id
_entity.type
_entity.pdbx_description
1 polymer ?
#
loop_
_entity_poly.entity_id
_entity_poly.type
_entity_poly.pdbx_seq_one_letter_code
_entity_poly.pdbx_strand_id
1 'polypeptide(L)'
;LPLIRSQSLLPGWSIPIVFVVGAISQYVGAAIGVFLFETTEPATVAWLRAAAAAVALLAWRRPWRRRWNRRQAGVALMFGLVTIAMNIAIYEAISRIPLGTAVAIEFLGPTAVAALGSRRRRDFAAVGLACAGVLLLAGVEFDANLIGVLFALVSAAMWAGYILLGKRVADTGDGLDSLAVGMALAAVILAPAILAPQAHIDASVFADSRTWLLGLCIGLLSTAIPYALDQLVFVQIGSAKFALLLALLPVTATLIGLVMLRQTPTILEIVGIALVVVALLLSARESTDGQPETPP
;
A
#
# COMPACT_ATOMS: atom_id res chain seq x y z
N LEU A 1 5.78 29.23 3.69
CA LEU A 1 6.85 28.52 4.41
C LEU A 1 8.12 28.65 3.59
N PRO A 2 9.27 29.02 4.19
CA PRO A 2 10.50 29.23 3.45
C PRO A 2 10.94 27.93 2.81
N LEU A 3 11.35 28.02 1.57
CA LEU A 3 12.05 27.01 0.79
C LEU A 3 13.08 26.32 1.68
N ILE A 4 12.81 25.07 2.08
CA ILE A 4 13.82 24.19 2.63
C ILE A 4 14.79 23.94 1.46
N ARG A 5 15.87 24.73 1.42
CA ARG A 5 17.02 24.47 0.58
C ARG A 5 17.40 23.01 0.77
N SER A 6 17.56 22.31 -0.32
CA SER A 6 17.97 20.92 -0.47
C SER A 6 19.34 20.66 0.16
N GLN A 7 19.39 20.56 1.48
CA GLN A 7 20.41 19.72 2.09
C GLN A 7 19.82 18.30 2.06
N SER A 8 20.50 17.39 1.38
CA SER A 8 20.16 15.98 1.39
C SER A 8 20.10 15.51 2.84
N LEU A 9 18.88 15.31 3.38
CA LEU A 9 18.65 14.90 4.77
C LEU A 9 19.31 13.55 5.08
N LEU A 10 19.54 12.76 4.03
CA LEU A 10 20.13 11.42 4.11
C LEU A 10 21.29 11.30 3.11
N PRO A 11 22.40 10.63 3.47
CA PRO A 11 23.44 10.25 2.51
C PRO A 11 22.84 9.35 1.41
N GLY A 12 23.29 9.50 0.17
CA GLY A 12 22.75 8.76 -0.99
C GLY A 12 22.73 7.23 -0.80
N TRP A 13 23.74 6.67 -0.12
CA TRP A 13 23.83 5.24 0.17
C TRP A 13 22.76 4.75 1.18
N SER A 14 22.25 5.62 2.05
CA SER A 14 21.27 5.25 3.06
C SER A 14 19.83 5.24 2.54
N ILE A 15 19.56 5.84 1.39
CA ILE A 15 18.22 5.95 0.80
C ILE A 15 17.57 4.56 0.56
N PRO A 16 18.25 3.60 -0.11
CA PRO A 16 17.67 2.26 -0.28
C PRO A 16 17.47 1.54 1.07
N ILE A 17 18.34 1.79 2.05
CA ILE A 17 18.23 1.20 3.38
C ILE A 17 16.96 1.72 4.08
N VAL A 18 16.74 3.03 4.07
CA VAL A 18 15.54 3.65 4.66
C VAL A 18 14.27 3.11 4.01
N PHE A 19 14.27 2.96 2.68
CA PHE A 19 13.14 2.35 1.96
C PHE A 19 12.90 0.91 2.39
N VAL A 20 13.95 0.08 2.45
CA VAL A 20 13.85 -1.34 2.87
C VAL A 20 13.37 -1.45 4.32
N VAL A 21 13.83 -0.57 5.22
CA VAL A 21 13.33 -0.50 6.61
C VAL A 21 11.84 -0.17 6.62
N GLY A 22 11.38 0.77 5.78
CA GLY A 22 9.96 1.07 5.62
C GLY A 22 9.16 -0.14 5.11
N ALA A 23 9.67 -0.83 4.10
CA ALA A 23 9.06 -2.03 3.54
C ALA A 23 8.99 -3.18 4.58
N ILE A 24 10.06 -3.43 5.32
CA ILE A 24 10.07 -4.40 6.42
C ILE A 24 9.04 -4.03 7.47
N SER A 25 9.01 -2.77 7.94
CA SER A 25 8.02 -2.28 8.88
C SER A 25 6.59 -2.55 8.37
N GLN A 26 6.32 -2.22 7.10
CA GLN A 26 5.02 -2.40 6.47
C GLN A 26 4.53 -3.86 6.52
N TYR A 27 5.39 -4.80 6.11
CA TYR A 27 5.00 -6.21 6.06
C TYR A 27 5.08 -6.93 7.39
N VAL A 28 5.94 -6.49 8.30
CA VAL A 28 5.88 -6.94 9.71
C VAL A 28 4.54 -6.57 10.33
N GLY A 29 4.10 -5.33 10.16
CA GLY A 29 2.77 -4.93 10.62
C GLY A 29 1.64 -5.71 9.94
N ALA A 30 1.74 -6.00 8.64
CA ALA A 30 0.76 -6.85 7.94
C ALA A 30 0.76 -8.29 8.50
N ALA A 31 1.92 -8.87 8.77
CA ALA A 31 2.04 -10.20 9.36
C ALA A 31 1.45 -10.26 10.79
N ILE A 32 1.62 -9.20 11.59
CA ILE A 32 0.94 -9.07 12.90
C ILE A 32 -0.59 -9.08 12.68
N GLY A 33 -1.07 -8.43 11.62
CA GLY A 33 -2.49 -8.46 11.24
C GLY A 33 -3.00 -9.88 10.95
N VAL A 34 -2.20 -10.71 10.29
CA VAL A 34 -2.55 -12.11 10.02
C VAL A 34 -2.74 -12.90 11.32
N PHE A 35 -1.90 -12.69 12.32
CA PHE A 35 -2.10 -13.33 13.62
C PHE A 35 -3.38 -12.89 14.34
N LEU A 36 -3.88 -11.69 14.03
CA LEU A 36 -5.13 -11.21 14.60
C LEU A 36 -6.38 -11.82 13.91
N PHE A 37 -6.22 -12.43 12.72
CA PHE A 37 -7.32 -13.11 12.00
C PHE A 37 -7.86 -14.35 12.73
N GLU A 38 -7.13 -14.89 13.72
CA GLU A 38 -7.62 -16.00 14.55
C GLU A 38 -8.89 -15.61 15.35
N THR A 39 -9.02 -14.33 15.70
CA THR A 39 -10.10 -13.83 16.55
C THR A 39 -10.91 -12.70 15.93
N THR A 40 -10.38 -12.08 14.88
CA THR A 40 -10.93 -10.85 14.31
C THR A 40 -11.00 -10.96 12.80
N GLU A 41 -12.16 -10.62 12.24
CA GLU A 41 -12.39 -10.60 10.79
C GLU A 41 -11.34 -9.73 10.06
N PRO A 42 -10.81 -10.17 8.89
CA PRO A 42 -9.79 -9.43 8.15
C PRO A 42 -10.18 -7.98 7.81
N ALA A 43 -11.46 -7.75 7.47
CA ALA A 43 -11.99 -6.41 7.22
C ALA A 43 -11.91 -5.52 8.47
N THR A 44 -12.20 -6.07 9.66
CA THR A 44 -12.09 -5.36 10.94
C THR A 44 -10.63 -5.03 11.26
N VAL A 45 -9.70 -5.95 11.03
CA VAL A 45 -8.26 -5.69 11.21
C VAL A 45 -7.78 -4.61 10.25
N ALA A 46 -8.21 -4.63 8.99
CA ALA A 46 -7.91 -3.59 8.01
C ALA A 46 -8.47 -2.21 8.44
N TRP A 47 -9.66 -2.20 9.02
CA TRP A 47 -10.26 -0.98 9.56
C TRP A 47 -9.47 -0.46 10.76
N LEU A 48 -9.10 -1.32 11.72
CA LEU A 48 -8.25 -0.95 12.87
C LEU A 48 -6.91 -0.33 12.41
N ARG A 49 -6.26 -0.95 11.42
CA ARG A 49 -5.06 -0.43 10.77
C ARG A 49 -5.29 0.99 10.24
N ALA A 50 -6.36 1.18 9.45
CA ALA A 50 -6.66 2.44 8.81
C ALA A 50 -7.05 3.53 9.85
N ALA A 51 -7.84 3.19 10.85
CA ALA A 51 -8.23 4.09 11.93
C ALA A 51 -7.02 4.54 12.76
N ALA A 52 -6.16 3.60 13.16
CA ALA A 52 -4.94 3.91 13.90
C ALA A 52 -3.97 4.78 13.08
N ALA A 53 -3.80 4.48 11.80
CA ALA A 53 -2.98 5.30 10.89
C ALA A 53 -3.58 6.70 10.72
N ALA A 54 -4.91 6.81 10.58
CA ALA A 54 -5.58 8.10 10.48
C ALA A 54 -5.35 8.95 11.74
N VAL A 55 -5.49 8.37 12.93
CA VAL A 55 -5.21 9.06 14.20
C VAL A 55 -3.75 9.54 14.26
N ALA A 56 -2.79 8.67 13.91
CA ALA A 56 -1.37 9.01 13.89
C ALA A 56 -1.07 10.15 12.91
N LEU A 57 -1.59 10.07 11.68
CA LEU A 57 -1.42 11.09 10.66
C LEU A 57 -2.09 12.41 11.04
N LEU A 58 -3.30 12.37 11.62
CA LEU A 58 -3.98 13.56 12.13
C LEU A 58 -3.17 14.24 13.24
N ALA A 59 -2.66 13.46 14.21
CA ALA A 59 -1.84 13.99 15.30
C ALA A 59 -0.54 14.62 14.77
N TRP A 60 0.09 14.00 13.78
CA TRP A 60 1.33 14.49 13.17
C TRP A 60 1.11 15.73 12.31
N ARG A 61 0.17 15.66 11.35
CA ARG A 61 -0.05 16.73 10.36
C ARG A 61 -0.89 17.88 10.84
N ARG A 62 -1.78 17.65 11.81
CA ARG A 62 -2.69 18.65 12.42
C ARG A 62 -3.52 19.41 11.38
N PRO A 63 -4.22 18.73 10.45
CA PRO A 63 -4.89 19.35 9.32
C PRO A 63 -6.05 20.26 9.71
N TRP A 64 -6.53 20.22 10.97
CA TRP A 64 -7.53 21.17 11.52
C TRP A 64 -7.04 22.61 11.61
N ARG A 65 -5.73 22.84 11.48
CA ARG A 65 -5.17 24.20 11.40
C ARG A 65 -5.39 24.87 10.04
N ARG A 66 -5.87 24.10 9.05
CA ARG A 66 -6.19 24.55 7.71
C ARG A 66 -7.71 24.68 7.54
N ARG A 67 -8.13 25.64 6.71
CA ARG A 67 -9.53 25.74 6.28
C ARG A 67 -9.81 24.78 5.13
N TRP A 68 -10.82 23.95 5.29
CA TRP A 68 -11.27 22.99 4.29
C TRP A 68 -12.51 23.52 3.59
N ASN A 69 -12.53 23.52 2.26
CA ASN A 69 -13.75 23.74 1.51
C ASN A 69 -14.44 22.39 1.23
N ARG A 70 -15.74 22.43 0.84
CA ARG A 70 -16.54 21.22 0.59
C ARG A 70 -15.94 20.34 -0.51
N ARG A 71 -15.35 20.94 -1.57
CA ARG A 71 -14.74 20.20 -2.67
C ARG A 71 -13.49 19.45 -2.20
N GLN A 72 -12.63 20.12 -1.43
CA GLN A 72 -11.42 19.50 -0.87
C GLN A 72 -11.76 18.36 0.09
N ALA A 73 -12.74 18.57 0.97
CA ALA A 73 -13.22 17.52 1.88
C ALA A 73 -13.82 16.32 1.12
N GLY A 74 -14.56 16.57 0.05
CA GLY A 74 -15.13 15.50 -0.80
C GLY A 74 -14.05 14.69 -1.53
N VAL A 75 -13.02 15.34 -2.08
CA VAL A 75 -11.89 14.67 -2.73
C VAL A 75 -11.08 13.89 -1.70
N ALA A 76 -10.82 14.46 -0.51
CA ALA A 76 -10.14 13.78 0.58
C ALA A 76 -10.94 12.55 1.05
N LEU A 77 -12.25 12.66 1.23
CA LEU A 77 -13.12 11.53 1.57
C LEU A 77 -13.05 10.41 0.54
N MET A 78 -13.16 10.73 -0.77
CA MET A 78 -13.05 9.74 -1.83
C MET A 78 -11.69 9.04 -1.80
N PHE A 79 -10.62 9.80 -1.57
CA PHE A 79 -9.26 9.27 -1.43
C PHE A 79 -9.15 8.31 -0.22
N GLY A 80 -9.74 8.69 0.92
CA GLY A 80 -9.81 7.83 2.10
C GLY A 80 -10.65 6.57 1.90
N LEU A 81 -11.80 6.68 1.23
CA LEU A 81 -12.66 5.52 0.93
C LEU A 81 -11.94 4.50 0.06
N VAL A 82 -11.26 4.96 -1.01
CA VAL A 82 -10.46 4.08 -1.87
C VAL A 82 -9.31 3.45 -1.09
N THR A 83 -8.65 4.21 -0.22
CA THR A 83 -7.55 3.71 0.62
C THR A 83 -8.03 2.62 1.58
N ILE A 84 -9.16 2.82 2.26
CA ILE A 84 -9.71 1.80 3.18
C ILE A 84 -10.22 0.58 2.40
N ALA A 85 -10.90 0.77 1.28
CA ALA A 85 -11.35 -0.33 0.43
C ALA A 85 -10.17 -1.18 -0.07
N MET A 86 -9.07 -0.54 -0.50
CA MET A 86 -7.83 -1.21 -0.85
C MET A 86 -7.29 -2.02 0.34
N ASN A 87 -7.22 -1.42 1.53
CA ASN A 87 -6.74 -2.12 2.73
C ASN A 87 -7.62 -3.31 3.11
N ILE A 88 -8.94 -3.20 3.00
CA ILE A 88 -9.85 -4.33 3.24
C ILE A 88 -9.58 -5.43 2.22
N ALA A 89 -9.53 -5.08 0.94
CA ALA A 89 -9.32 -6.06 -0.12
C ALA A 89 -7.99 -6.82 0.03
N ILE A 90 -6.89 -6.12 0.33
CA ILE A 90 -5.60 -6.82 0.52
C ILE A 90 -5.61 -7.69 1.79
N TYR A 91 -6.28 -7.29 2.88
CA TYR A 91 -6.38 -8.10 4.09
C TYR A 91 -7.26 -9.34 3.89
N GLU A 92 -8.36 -9.21 3.12
CA GLU A 92 -9.16 -10.36 2.67
C GLU A 92 -8.35 -11.30 1.75
N ALA A 93 -7.45 -10.75 0.93
CA ALA A 93 -6.54 -11.57 0.13
C ALA A 93 -5.54 -12.34 1.00
N ILE A 94 -4.79 -11.64 1.87
CA ILE A 94 -3.73 -12.26 2.69
C ILE A 94 -4.26 -13.21 3.78
N SER A 95 -5.55 -13.16 4.08
CA SER A 95 -6.19 -14.17 4.92
C SER A 95 -6.43 -15.50 4.22
N ARG A 96 -6.27 -15.53 2.88
CA ARG A 96 -6.61 -16.68 2.03
C ARG A 96 -5.46 -17.19 1.17
N ILE A 97 -4.54 -16.30 0.76
CA ILE A 97 -3.37 -16.62 -0.07
C ILE A 97 -2.10 -16.06 0.57
N PRO A 98 -0.91 -16.58 0.22
CA PRO A 98 0.36 -16.13 0.79
C PRO A 98 0.57 -14.62 0.62
N LEU A 99 1.18 -13.99 1.64
CA LEU A 99 1.42 -12.54 1.68
C LEU A 99 2.17 -12.04 0.44
N GLY A 100 3.24 -12.75 0.05
CA GLY A 100 4.04 -12.38 -1.13
C GLY A 100 3.24 -12.45 -2.43
N THR A 101 2.42 -13.49 -2.59
CA THR A 101 1.53 -13.70 -3.74
C THR A 101 0.48 -12.59 -3.83
N ALA A 102 -0.20 -12.27 -2.72
CA ALA A 102 -1.20 -11.21 -2.67
C ALA A 102 -0.62 -9.86 -3.06
N VAL A 103 0.56 -9.52 -2.50
CA VAL A 103 1.27 -8.26 -2.81
C VAL A 103 1.72 -8.22 -4.27
N ALA A 104 2.26 -9.32 -4.83
CA ALA A 104 2.67 -9.36 -6.22
C ALA A 104 1.48 -9.13 -7.18
N ILE A 105 0.32 -9.71 -6.91
CA ILE A 105 -0.91 -9.50 -7.69
C ILE A 105 -1.37 -8.04 -7.58
N GLU A 106 -1.33 -7.47 -6.39
CA GLU A 106 -1.72 -6.07 -6.13
C GLU A 106 -0.92 -5.08 -6.99
N PHE A 107 0.35 -5.39 -7.30
CA PHE A 107 1.20 -4.55 -8.14
C PHE A 107 0.77 -4.43 -9.61
N LEU A 108 -0.22 -5.20 -10.06
CA LEU A 108 -0.88 -4.93 -11.35
C LEU A 108 -1.47 -3.51 -11.40
N GLY A 109 -1.96 -2.98 -10.29
CA GLY A 109 -2.54 -1.65 -10.21
C GLY A 109 -1.57 -0.54 -10.63
N PRO A 110 -0.44 -0.35 -9.92
CA PRO A 110 0.59 0.61 -10.30
C PRO A 110 1.13 0.40 -11.71
N THR A 111 1.35 -0.86 -12.13
CA THR A 111 1.86 -1.21 -13.45
C THR A 111 0.88 -0.80 -14.56
N ALA A 112 -0.42 -1.05 -14.36
CA ALA A 112 -1.46 -0.64 -15.29
C ALA A 112 -1.55 0.88 -15.41
N VAL A 113 -1.49 1.62 -14.28
CA VAL A 113 -1.50 3.10 -14.29
C VAL A 113 -0.28 3.66 -15.04
N ALA A 114 0.90 3.07 -14.83
CA ALA A 114 2.11 3.47 -15.55
C ALA A 114 1.95 3.30 -17.07
N ALA A 115 1.41 2.17 -17.53
CA ALA A 115 1.19 1.89 -18.94
C ALA A 115 0.12 2.78 -19.58
N LEU A 116 -0.99 3.05 -18.87
CA LEU A 116 -2.03 3.95 -19.35
C LEU A 116 -1.53 5.40 -19.53
N GLY A 117 -0.52 5.79 -18.77
CA GLY A 117 0.16 7.09 -18.88
C GLY A 117 1.20 7.16 -19.99
N SER A 118 1.55 6.05 -20.62
CA SER A 118 2.60 5.95 -21.63
C SER A 118 2.05 5.47 -22.98
N ARG A 119 2.79 5.80 -24.08
CA ARG A 119 2.51 5.32 -25.45
C ARG A 119 3.61 4.38 -25.97
N ARG A 120 4.52 3.93 -25.11
CA ARG A 120 5.71 3.19 -25.53
C ARG A 120 5.44 1.67 -25.47
N ARG A 121 5.95 0.94 -26.45
CA ARG A 121 5.82 -0.53 -26.55
C ARG A 121 6.33 -1.24 -25.31
N ARG A 122 7.33 -0.69 -24.66
CA ARG A 122 7.97 -1.25 -23.46
C ARG A 122 7.04 -1.29 -22.24
N ASP A 123 6.20 -0.26 -22.05
CA ASP A 123 5.24 -0.24 -20.94
C ASP A 123 4.14 -1.26 -21.13
N PHE A 124 3.72 -1.47 -22.38
CA PHE A 124 2.81 -2.57 -22.71
C PHE A 124 3.47 -3.93 -22.49
N ALA A 125 4.79 -4.07 -22.79
CA ALA A 125 5.54 -5.29 -22.47
C ALA A 125 5.64 -5.52 -20.94
N ALA A 126 5.84 -4.45 -20.15
CA ALA A 126 5.83 -4.53 -18.69
C ALA A 126 4.47 -5.00 -18.16
N VAL A 127 3.36 -4.47 -18.68
CA VAL A 127 2.01 -4.96 -18.33
C VAL A 127 1.83 -6.41 -18.74
N GLY A 128 2.23 -6.78 -19.94
CA GLY A 128 2.14 -8.17 -20.41
C GLY A 128 2.91 -9.13 -19.49
N LEU A 129 4.12 -8.72 -19.06
CA LEU A 129 4.94 -9.49 -18.14
C LEU A 129 4.34 -9.58 -16.73
N ALA A 130 3.79 -8.47 -16.22
CA ALA A 130 3.08 -8.46 -14.94
C ALA A 130 1.82 -9.35 -14.99
N CYS A 131 1.05 -9.27 -16.08
CA CYS A 131 -0.11 -10.16 -16.29
C CYS A 131 0.31 -11.63 -16.36
N ALA A 132 1.40 -11.96 -17.06
CA ALA A 132 1.93 -13.33 -17.11
C ALA A 132 2.34 -13.82 -15.71
N GLY A 133 3.03 -12.99 -14.93
CA GLY A 133 3.37 -13.28 -13.54
C GLY A 133 2.13 -13.54 -12.68
N VAL A 134 1.13 -12.65 -12.77
CA VAL A 134 -0.14 -12.81 -12.03
C VAL A 134 -0.93 -14.03 -12.47
N LEU A 135 -0.98 -14.35 -13.78
CA LEU A 135 -1.63 -15.57 -14.26
C LEU A 135 -0.93 -16.82 -13.71
N LEU A 136 0.39 -16.80 -13.61
CA LEU A 136 1.14 -17.89 -13.00
C LEU A 136 0.83 -18.04 -11.51
N LEU A 137 0.83 -16.93 -10.76
CA LEU A 137 0.45 -16.90 -9.34
C LEU A 137 -1.00 -17.33 -9.13
N ALA A 138 -1.91 -16.78 -9.94
CA ALA A 138 -3.32 -17.17 -9.90
C ALA A 138 -3.51 -18.65 -10.25
N GLY A 139 -2.75 -19.20 -11.19
CA GLY A 139 -2.80 -20.61 -11.55
C GLY A 139 -2.41 -21.55 -10.41
N VAL A 140 -1.42 -21.16 -9.60
CA VAL A 140 -1.04 -21.92 -8.38
C VAL A 140 -2.14 -21.88 -7.33
N GLU A 141 -2.83 -20.74 -7.17
CA GLU A 141 -3.84 -20.52 -6.14
C GLU A 141 -5.28 -20.80 -6.65
N PHE A 142 -5.48 -20.98 -7.97
CA PHE A 142 -6.82 -21.05 -8.56
C PHE A 142 -7.64 -22.22 -8.01
N ASP A 143 -7.01 -23.39 -7.83
CA ASP A 143 -7.66 -24.56 -7.24
C ASP A 143 -7.73 -24.46 -5.71
N ALA A 144 -6.86 -23.65 -5.07
CA ALA A 144 -6.79 -23.51 -3.63
C ALA A 144 -7.68 -22.37 -3.12
N ASN A 145 -7.61 -21.17 -3.71
CA ASN A 145 -8.36 -20.01 -3.19
C ASN A 145 -8.59 -18.86 -4.20
N LEU A 146 -9.45 -19.12 -5.20
CA LEU A 146 -9.85 -18.09 -6.18
C LEU A 146 -10.35 -16.79 -5.53
N ILE A 147 -11.04 -16.87 -4.40
CA ILE A 147 -11.58 -15.70 -3.70
C ILE A 147 -10.43 -14.79 -3.24
N GLY A 148 -9.36 -15.36 -2.71
CA GLY A 148 -8.16 -14.61 -2.31
C GLY A 148 -7.53 -13.87 -3.49
N VAL A 149 -7.41 -14.52 -4.65
CA VAL A 149 -6.91 -13.91 -5.90
C VAL A 149 -7.82 -12.75 -6.35
N LEU A 150 -9.15 -12.93 -6.31
CA LEU A 150 -10.10 -11.88 -6.67
C LEU A 150 -9.98 -10.67 -5.74
N PHE A 151 -9.82 -10.87 -4.44
CA PHE A 151 -9.58 -9.78 -3.51
C PHE A 151 -8.26 -9.06 -3.79
N ALA A 152 -7.18 -9.76 -4.13
CA ALA A 152 -5.92 -9.15 -4.52
C ALA A 152 -6.05 -8.31 -5.80
N LEU A 153 -6.82 -8.76 -6.79
CA LEU A 153 -7.14 -8.00 -8.00
C LEU A 153 -8.01 -6.77 -7.71
N VAL A 154 -8.98 -6.88 -6.80
CA VAL A 154 -9.76 -5.71 -6.32
C VAL A 154 -8.83 -4.72 -5.64
N SER A 155 -7.90 -5.18 -4.79
CA SER A 155 -6.90 -4.31 -4.17
C SER A 155 -6.03 -3.61 -5.23
N ALA A 156 -5.58 -4.32 -6.26
CA ALA A 156 -4.85 -3.75 -7.39
C ALA A 156 -5.64 -2.63 -8.09
N ALA A 157 -6.93 -2.84 -8.36
CA ALA A 157 -7.80 -1.83 -8.96
C ALA A 157 -7.99 -0.62 -8.03
N MET A 158 -8.15 -0.85 -6.73
CA MET A 158 -8.23 0.24 -5.74
C MET A 158 -6.91 1.01 -5.64
N TRP A 159 -5.76 0.32 -5.72
CA TRP A 159 -4.45 0.99 -5.74
C TRP A 159 -4.27 1.85 -6.99
N ALA A 160 -4.70 1.37 -8.16
CA ALA A 160 -4.75 2.21 -9.36
C ALA A 160 -5.61 3.47 -9.15
N GLY A 161 -6.80 3.32 -8.56
CA GLY A 161 -7.66 4.43 -8.16
C GLY A 161 -7.01 5.39 -7.18
N TYR A 162 -6.32 4.86 -6.15
CA TYR A 162 -5.54 5.63 -5.19
C TYR A 162 -4.47 6.49 -5.88
N ILE A 163 -3.70 5.93 -6.83
CA ILE A 163 -2.67 6.67 -7.58
C ILE A 163 -3.30 7.79 -8.41
N LEU A 164 -4.41 7.51 -9.11
CA LEU A 164 -5.10 8.50 -9.94
C LEU A 164 -5.72 9.63 -9.12
N LEU A 165 -6.34 9.30 -7.98
CA LEU A 165 -6.88 10.28 -7.04
C LEU A 165 -5.76 11.07 -6.34
N GLY A 166 -4.68 10.40 -5.98
CA GLY A 166 -3.51 11.00 -5.35
C GLY A 166 -2.90 12.12 -6.21
N LYS A 167 -2.87 11.96 -7.54
CA LYS A 167 -2.47 13.03 -8.45
C LYS A 167 -3.38 14.25 -8.31
N ARG A 168 -4.71 14.06 -8.32
CA ARG A 168 -5.68 15.15 -8.14
C ARG A 168 -5.57 15.83 -6.79
N VAL A 169 -5.28 15.07 -5.75
CA VAL A 169 -5.07 15.59 -4.39
C VAL A 169 -3.77 16.40 -4.32
N ALA A 170 -2.70 15.93 -4.95
CA ALA A 170 -1.42 16.64 -5.00
C ALA A 170 -1.55 18.01 -5.68
N ASP A 171 -2.37 18.14 -6.71
CA ASP A 171 -2.67 19.41 -7.37
C ASP A 171 -3.36 20.44 -6.43
N THR A 172 -3.96 19.99 -5.34
CA THR A 172 -4.56 20.85 -4.30
C THR A 172 -3.58 21.27 -3.20
N GLY A 173 -2.33 20.79 -3.26
CA GLY A 173 -1.19 21.29 -2.47
C GLY A 173 -0.88 20.55 -1.16
N ASP A 174 -1.69 19.55 -0.69
CA ASP A 174 -1.46 18.87 0.59
C ASP A 174 -1.94 17.41 0.59
N GLY A 175 -1.19 16.54 -0.10
CA GLY A 175 -1.51 15.12 -0.25
C GLY A 175 -1.67 14.37 1.08
N LEU A 176 -0.74 14.58 2.02
CA LEU A 176 -0.76 13.90 3.34
C LEU A 176 -1.89 14.40 4.24
N ASP A 177 -2.21 15.69 4.22
CA ASP A 177 -3.33 16.22 4.98
C ASP A 177 -4.66 15.69 4.46
N SER A 178 -4.80 15.59 3.13
CA SER A 178 -5.97 15.00 2.49
C SER A 178 -6.09 13.50 2.79
N LEU A 179 -4.97 12.77 2.84
CA LEU A 179 -4.96 11.36 3.24
C LEU A 179 -5.41 11.20 4.70
N ALA A 180 -4.85 12.00 5.62
CA ALA A 180 -5.19 11.95 7.04
C ALA A 180 -6.67 12.22 7.30
N VAL A 181 -7.21 13.31 6.71
CA VAL A 181 -8.62 13.68 6.84
C VAL A 181 -9.52 12.65 6.13
N GLY A 182 -9.14 12.25 4.92
CA GLY A 182 -9.90 11.28 4.12
C GLY A 182 -10.01 9.93 4.82
N MET A 183 -8.91 9.39 5.33
CA MET A 183 -8.91 8.13 6.07
C MET A 183 -9.74 8.22 7.35
N ALA A 184 -9.67 9.33 8.09
CA ALA A 184 -10.46 9.53 9.30
C ALA A 184 -11.97 9.57 9.00
N LEU A 185 -12.37 10.36 8.00
CA LEU A 185 -13.77 10.44 7.57
C LEU A 185 -14.27 9.09 7.05
N ALA A 186 -13.49 8.42 6.20
CA ALA A 186 -13.84 7.11 5.67
C ALA A 186 -13.92 6.04 6.76
N ALA A 187 -13.00 6.05 7.74
CA ALA A 187 -13.04 5.13 8.87
C ALA A 187 -14.32 5.30 9.69
N VAL A 188 -14.74 6.55 9.97
CA VAL A 188 -16.00 6.81 10.68
C VAL A 188 -17.22 6.37 9.87
N ILE A 189 -17.26 6.70 8.58
CA ILE A 189 -18.40 6.36 7.71
C ILE A 189 -18.54 4.85 7.52
N LEU A 190 -17.43 4.13 7.36
CA LEU A 190 -17.43 2.68 7.12
C LEU A 190 -17.49 1.86 8.39
N ALA A 191 -17.25 2.46 9.57
CA ALA A 191 -17.27 1.76 10.85
C ALA A 191 -18.53 0.89 11.06
N PRO A 192 -19.77 1.39 10.87
CA PRO A 192 -20.95 0.56 11.09
C PRO A 192 -20.98 -0.68 10.18
N ALA A 193 -20.63 -0.51 8.91
CA ALA A 193 -20.68 -1.60 7.93
C ALA A 193 -19.59 -2.67 8.17
N ILE A 194 -18.44 -2.27 8.73
CA ILE A 194 -17.29 -3.17 8.94
C ILE A 194 -17.34 -3.79 10.34
N LEU A 195 -17.71 -3.01 11.37
CA LEU A 195 -17.65 -3.49 12.75
C LEU A 195 -18.92 -4.25 13.17
N ALA A 196 -20.08 -4.00 12.55
CA ALA A 196 -21.30 -4.72 12.89
C ALA A 196 -21.21 -6.23 12.61
N PRO A 197 -20.68 -6.71 11.46
CA PRO A 197 -20.47 -8.15 11.25
C PRO A 197 -19.60 -8.78 12.34
N GLN A 198 -18.47 -8.16 12.69
CA GLN A 198 -17.61 -8.62 13.79
C GLN A 198 -18.36 -8.67 15.13
N ALA A 199 -19.14 -7.63 15.43
CA ALA A 199 -19.92 -7.58 16.68
C ALA A 199 -21.00 -8.68 16.75
N HIS A 200 -21.54 -9.10 15.61
CA HIS A 200 -22.49 -10.22 15.53
C HIS A 200 -21.79 -11.58 15.71
N ILE A 201 -20.56 -11.72 15.24
CA ILE A 201 -19.77 -12.96 15.38
C ILE A 201 -19.22 -13.05 16.80
N ASP A 202 -18.49 -12.03 17.23
CA ASP A 202 -17.91 -11.93 18.57
C ASP A 202 -17.68 -10.46 18.97
N ALA A 203 -18.56 -9.92 19.80
CA ALA A 203 -18.44 -8.56 20.31
C ALA A 203 -17.34 -8.41 21.39
N SER A 204 -16.87 -9.50 22.00
CA SER A 204 -15.85 -9.47 23.05
C SER A 204 -14.50 -8.98 22.56
N VAL A 205 -14.24 -9.12 21.24
CA VAL A 205 -13.06 -8.59 20.55
C VAL A 205 -12.87 -7.09 20.80
N PHE A 206 -13.97 -6.32 20.87
CA PHE A 206 -13.92 -4.88 21.14
C PHE A 206 -13.66 -4.52 22.60
N ALA A 207 -13.88 -5.45 23.51
CA ALA A 207 -13.55 -5.29 24.94
C ALA A 207 -12.11 -5.70 25.26
N ASP A 208 -11.47 -6.44 24.35
CA ASP A 208 -10.08 -6.88 24.52
C ASP A 208 -9.09 -5.76 24.19
N SER A 209 -8.34 -5.31 25.19
CA SER A 209 -7.28 -4.31 25.03
C SER A 209 -6.17 -4.74 24.06
N ARG A 210 -5.92 -6.08 23.94
CA ARG A 210 -4.95 -6.65 23.01
C ARG A 210 -5.32 -6.32 21.56
N THR A 211 -6.60 -6.43 21.20
CA THR A 211 -7.09 -6.11 19.85
C THR A 211 -6.78 -4.65 19.48
N TRP A 212 -7.06 -3.72 20.37
CA TRP A 212 -6.77 -2.30 20.12
C TRP A 212 -5.27 -1.99 20.08
N LEU A 213 -4.48 -2.62 20.96
CA LEU A 213 -3.03 -2.46 20.98
C LEU A 213 -2.41 -3.00 19.68
N LEU A 214 -2.79 -4.20 19.25
CA LEU A 214 -2.31 -4.77 17.99
C LEU A 214 -2.80 -3.95 16.80
N GLY A 215 -4.05 -3.50 16.78
CA GLY A 215 -4.58 -2.60 15.76
C GLY A 215 -3.77 -1.31 15.65
N LEU A 216 -3.40 -0.71 16.79
CA LEU A 216 -2.53 0.46 16.83
C LEU A 216 -1.13 0.14 16.28
N CYS A 217 -0.52 -0.96 16.70
CA CYS A 217 0.78 -1.41 16.20
C CYS A 217 0.75 -1.64 14.68
N ILE A 218 -0.29 -2.32 14.18
CA ILE A 218 -0.48 -2.56 12.76
C ILE A 218 -0.60 -1.24 11.99
N GLY A 219 -1.41 -0.30 12.48
CA GLY A 219 -1.57 1.00 11.83
C GLY A 219 -0.30 1.84 11.79
N LEU A 220 0.48 1.80 12.86
CA LEU A 220 1.78 2.49 12.92
C LEU A 220 2.81 1.81 12.02
N LEU A 221 3.00 0.49 12.15
CA LEU A 221 4.03 -0.26 11.42
C LEU A 221 3.71 -0.39 9.92
N SER A 222 2.44 -0.65 9.57
CA SER A 222 2.06 -0.88 8.17
C SER A 222 1.69 0.38 7.40
N THR A 223 1.50 1.53 8.07
CA THR A 223 1.04 2.73 7.38
C THR A 223 1.79 3.98 7.80
N ALA A 224 1.73 4.39 9.07
CA ALA A 224 2.27 5.69 9.47
C ALA A 224 3.80 5.77 9.30
N ILE A 225 4.54 4.77 9.76
CA ILE A 225 6.00 4.71 9.64
C ILE A 225 6.44 4.56 8.17
N PRO A 226 5.92 3.58 7.38
CA PRO A 226 6.28 3.48 5.98
C PRO A 226 6.02 4.76 5.20
N TYR A 227 4.84 5.36 5.33
CA TYR A 227 4.54 6.61 4.62
C TYR A 227 5.47 7.76 5.01
N ALA A 228 5.89 7.86 6.27
CA ALA A 228 6.84 8.87 6.69
C ALA A 228 8.23 8.63 6.05
N LEU A 229 8.69 7.38 6.03
CA LEU A 229 9.98 7.00 5.42
C LEU A 229 9.94 7.14 3.90
N ASP A 230 8.87 6.69 3.26
CA ASP A 230 8.67 6.81 1.81
C ASP A 230 8.66 8.28 1.37
N GLN A 231 8.04 9.16 2.16
CA GLN A 231 8.04 10.59 1.88
C GLN A 231 9.45 11.19 1.93
N LEU A 232 10.26 10.77 2.92
CA LEU A 232 11.67 11.20 3.02
C LEU A 232 12.47 10.72 1.80
N VAL A 233 12.31 9.46 1.41
CA VAL A 233 12.97 8.87 0.23
C VAL A 233 12.50 9.57 -1.05
N PHE A 234 11.18 9.70 -1.23
CA PHE A 234 10.57 10.27 -2.43
C PHE A 234 11.04 11.70 -2.72
N VAL A 235 11.10 12.55 -1.68
CA VAL A 235 11.54 13.95 -1.82
C VAL A 235 13.01 14.04 -2.28
N GLN A 236 13.85 13.07 -1.90
CA GLN A 236 15.27 13.09 -2.23
C GLN A 236 15.62 12.51 -3.59
N ILE A 237 14.94 11.43 -4.01
CA ILE A 237 15.31 10.74 -5.26
C ILE A 237 14.32 10.98 -6.40
N GLY A 238 13.17 11.57 -6.11
CA GLY A 238 12.09 11.79 -7.08
C GLY A 238 11.35 10.52 -7.46
N SER A 239 10.29 10.70 -8.26
CA SER A 239 9.33 9.63 -8.60
C SER A 239 9.96 8.46 -9.37
N ALA A 240 10.89 8.76 -10.26
CA ALA A 240 11.51 7.77 -11.13
C ALA A 240 12.33 6.73 -10.36
N LYS A 241 13.27 7.18 -9.53
CA LYS A 241 14.10 6.30 -8.71
C LYS A 241 13.29 5.63 -7.61
N PHE A 242 12.28 6.32 -7.06
CA PHE A 242 11.35 5.75 -6.09
C PHE A 242 10.58 4.55 -6.67
N ALA A 243 10.11 4.65 -7.93
CA ALA A 243 9.43 3.55 -8.61
C ALA A 243 10.31 2.29 -8.76
N LEU A 244 11.64 2.45 -8.93
CA LEU A 244 12.57 1.31 -8.92
C LEU A 244 12.61 0.60 -7.57
N LEU A 245 12.56 1.36 -6.47
CA LEU A 245 12.55 0.79 -5.13
C LEU A 245 11.26 0.04 -4.81
N LEU A 246 10.13 0.46 -5.38
CA LEU A 246 8.84 -0.25 -5.20
C LEU A 246 8.92 -1.72 -5.66
N ALA A 247 9.79 -2.07 -6.61
CA ALA A 247 10.00 -3.44 -7.03
C ALA A 247 10.56 -4.36 -5.93
N LEU A 248 11.10 -3.80 -4.83
CA LEU A 248 11.53 -4.57 -3.66
C LEU A 248 10.37 -5.00 -2.77
N LEU A 249 9.20 -4.37 -2.89
CA LEU A 249 8.05 -4.65 -2.00
C LEU A 249 7.54 -6.09 -2.10
N PRO A 250 7.29 -6.68 -3.30
CA PRO A 250 6.86 -8.08 -3.39
C PRO A 250 7.89 -9.05 -2.80
N VAL A 251 9.19 -8.77 -3.00
CA VAL A 251 10.28 -9.58 -2.43
C VAL A 251 10.28 -9.48 -0.92
N THR A 252 10.17 -8.28 -0.36
CA THR A 252 10.12 -8.05 1.09
C THR A 252 8.88 -8.72 1.70
N ALA A 253 7.72 -8.63 1.05
CA ALA A 253 6.49 -9.30 1.48
C ALA A 253 6.68 -10.84 1.54
N THR A 254 7.29 -11.42 0.52
CA THR A 254 7.58 -12.86 0.46
C THR A 254 8.52 -13.28 1.58
N LEU A 255 9.60 -12.50 1.83
CA LEU A 255 10.54 -12.79 2.91
C LEU A 255 9.88 -12.71 4.29
N ILE A 256 9.04 -11.71 4.53
CA ILE A 256 8.31 -11.59 5.80
C ILE A 256 7.26 -12.72 5.93
N GLY A 257 6.57 -13.07 4.84
CA GLY A 257 5.67 -14.22 4.80
C GLY A 257 6.39 -15.52 5.17
N LEU A 258 7.58 -15.74 4.61
CA LEU A 258 8.41 -16.91 4.92
C LEU A 258 8.85 -16.93 6.40
N VAL A 259 9.38 -15.82 6.91
CA VAL A 259 9.99 -15.77 8.25
C VAL A 259 8.94 -15.73 9.36
N MET A 260 7.92 -14.89 9.23
CA MET A 260 6.93 -14.66 10.29
C MET A 260 5.71 -15.57 10.19
N LEU A 261 5.24 -15.84 8.95
CA LEU A 261 4.02 -16.62 8.73
C LEU A 261 4.32 -18.06 8.32
N ARG A 262 5.62 -18.43 8.17
CA ARG A 262 6.10 -19.77 7.72
C ARG A 262 5.50 -20.18 6.36
N GLN A 263 5.21 -19.21 5.50
CA GLN A 263 4.72 -19.42 4.16
C GLN A 263 5.90 -19.74 3.25
N THR A 264 6.07 -21.00 2.86
CA THR A 264 7.14 -21.42 1.95
C THR A 264 6.68 -21.30 0.50
N PRO A 265 7.21 -20.33 -0.28
CA PRO A 265 6.77 -20.16 -1.67
C PRO A 265 7.20 -21.34 -2.53
N THR A 266 6.33 -21.78 -3.42
CA THR A 266 6.63 -22.76 -4.45
C THR A 266 7.53 -22.15 -5.53
N ILE A 267 8.15 -22.99 -6.35
CA ILE A 267 8.98 -22.52 -7.49
C ILE A 267 8.16 -21.65 -8.46
N LEU A 268 6.91 -22.04 -8.72
CA LEU A 268 6.02 -21.26 -9.59
C LEU A 268 5.67 -19.89 -9.01
N GLU A 269 5.44 -19.79 -7.70
CA GLU A 269 5.24 -18.52 -7.03
C GLU A 269 6.48 -17.63 -7.09
N ILE A 270 7.67 -18.20 -6.88
CA ILE A 270 8.93 -17.47 -7.03
C ILE A 270 9.08 -16.92 -8.46
N VAL A 271 8.80 -17.72 -9.47
CA VAL A 271 8.85 -17.29 -10.88
C VAL A 271 7.81 -16.21 -11.15
N GLY A 272 6.57 -16.38 -10.68
CA GLY A 272 5.51 -15.40 -10.83
C GLY A 272 5.86 -14.04 -10.19
N ILE A 273 6.36 -14.07 -8.94
CA ILE A 273 6.84 -12.87 -8.24
C ILE A 273 8.00 -12.21 -8.99
N ALA A 274 8.97 -13.01 -9.48
CA ALA A 274 10.10 -12.50 -10.26
C ALA A 274 9.65 -11.80 -11.55
N LEU A 275 8.65 -12.33 -12.26
CA LEU A 275 8.07 -11.70 -13.45
C LEU A 275 7.44 -10.34 -13.12
N VAL A 276 6.70 -10.24 -12.02
CA VAL A 276 6.12 -8.97 -11.55
C VAL A 276 7.23 -7.98 -11.19
N VAL A 277 8.27 -8.41 -10.48
CA VAL A 277 9.42 -7.56 -10.12
C VAL A 277 10.12 -7.04 -11.39
N VAL A 278 10.37 -7.89 -12.37
CA VAL A 278 10.97 -7.49 -13.65
C VAL A 278 10.07 -6.51 -14.40
N ALA A 279 8.75 -6.72 -14.39
CA ALA A 279 7.79 -5.80 -14.98
C ALA A 279 7.88 -4.39 -14.34
N LEU A 280 7.94 -4.34 -13.00
CA LEU A 280 8.09 -3.09 -12.26
C LEU A 280 9.42 -2.38 -12.58
N LEU A 281 10.52 -3.12 -12.64
CA LEU A 281 11.83 -2.58 -13.01
C LEU A 281 11.85 -2.05 -14.46
N LEU A 282 11.16 -2.72 -15.38
CA LEU A 282 11.01 -2.27 -16.76
C LEU A 282 10.20 -0.97 -16.82
N SER A 283 9.09 -0.89 -16.11
CA SER A 283 8.23 0.29 -16.05
C SER A 283 8.93 1.50 -15.41
N ALA A 284 9.75 1.27 -14.38
CA ALA A 284 10.40 2.32 -13.60
C ALA A 284 11.60 2.99 -14.32
N ARG A 285 12.36 2.27 -15.15
CA ARG A 285 13.55 2.79 -15.86
C ARG A 285 13.26 3.99 -16.76
N GLU A 286 12.04 4.16 -17.23
CA GLU A 286 11.65 5.26 -18.13
C GLU A 286 11.44 6.60 -17.45
N SER A 287 11.06 6.60 -16.20
CA SER A 287 10.96 7.84 -15.45
C SER A 287 12.32 8.54 -15.29
N THR A 288 13.41 7.80 -15.47
CA THR A 288 14.78 8.31 -15.36
C THR A 288 15.30 8.92 -16.68
N ASP A 289 14.89 8.36 -17.83
CA ASP A 289 15.40 8.80 -19.16
C ASP A 289 14.65 10.04 -19.72
N GLY A 290 13.54 10.44 -19.13
CA GLY A 290 12.69 11.54 -19.58
C GLY A 290 12.86 12.87 -18.85
N GLN A 291 13.66 12.95 -17.81
CA GLN A 291 13.96 14.23 -17.15
C GLN A 291 15.19 14.86 -17.84
N PRO A 292 15.08 16.10 -18.41
CA PRO A 292 16.26 16.83 -18.83
C PRO A 292 17.12 17.03 -17.57
N GLU A 293 18.41 16.64 -17.70
CA GLU A 293 19.44 17.01 -16.71
C GLU A 293 19.39 18.54 -16.56
N THR A 294 18.97 19.02 -15.41
CA THR A 294 19.16 20.42 -15.07
C THR A 294 20.65 20.65 -15.01
N PRO A 295 21.22 21.54 -15.85
CA PRO A 295 22.65 21.84 -15.80
C PRO A 295 23.02 22.43 -14.43
N PRO A 296 24.29 22.26 -14.02
CA PRO A 296 24.81 22.58 -12.70
C PRO A 296 24.69 24.06 -12.30
#